data_ae326da46ee6cb53cbe07945975dd21c
#
_entry.id   ae326da46ee6cb53cbe07945975dd21c
#
_cell.length_a   1.000
_cell.length_b   1.000
_cell.length_c   1.000
_cell.angle_alpha   90.00
_cell.angle_beta   90.00
_cell.angle_gamma   90.00
#
_symmetry.space_group_name_H-M   'P 1'
#
loop_
_entity.id
_entity.type
_entity.pdbx_description
1 polymer ?
#
loop_
_entity_poly.entity_id
_entity_poly.type
_entity_poly.pdbx_seq_one_letter_code
_entity_poly.pdbx_strand_id
1 'polypeptide(L)'
;MQERRWYDPNVPQTLAIAQILLYINGVFALLFGGVGGDGSLIIRLLFLASIAAYIFGAYGIANGRKLGWQVAVVAAFSPFILRFVDTLIAFEFFSFAERIRYVIGIGRYGSGILSTIFDVALIALLLHPMSRNHQKIWFS
;
A
#
# COMPACT_ATOMS: atom_id res chain seq x y z
N MET A 1 -17.08 -21.00 15.58
CA MET A 1 -17.04 -19.66 14.94
C MET A 1 -15.64 -19.09 15.12
N GLN A 2 -14.93 -18.82 14.04
CA GLN A 2 -13.70 -18.02 14.15
C GLN A 2 -14.11 -16.57 14.45
N GLU A 3 -13.69 -16.07 15.59
CA GLU A 3 -13.88 -14.67 15.92
C GLU A 3 -13.15 -13.80 14.90
N ARG A 4 -13.85 -12.86 14.29
CA ARG A 4 -13.26 -11.90 13.36
C ARG A 4 -12.33 -10.97 14.13
N ARG A 5 -11.06 -10.97 13.77
CA ARG A 5 -10.03 -10.16 14.43
C ARG A 5 -9.56 -9.03 13.53
N TRP A 6 -9.30 -7.88 14.12
CA TRP A 6 -8.67 -6.76 13.43
C TRP A 6 -7.14 -6.88 13.39
N TYR A 7 -6.58 -7.60 14.35
CA TYR A 7 -5.14 -7.84 14.47
C TYR A 7 -4.90 -9.25 14.99
N ASP A 8 -3.95 -9.96 14.41
CA ASP A 8 -3.51 -11.27 14.88
C ASP A 8 -2.04 -11.21 15.32
N PRO A 9 -1.76 -11.34 16.62
CA PRO A 9 -0.40 -11.38 17.15
C PRO A 9 0.32 -12.70 16.90
N ASN A 10 -0.40 -13.77 16.52
CA ASN A 10 0.16 -15.11 16.35
C ASN A 10 0.80 -15.35 14.98
N VAL A 11 0.71 -14.37 14.07
CA VAL A 11 1.39 -14.43 12.78
C VAL A 11 2.89 -14.10 12.94
N PRO A 12 3.76 -14.49 11.98
CA PRO A 12 5.15 -14.10 12.01
C PRO A 12 5.32 -12.58 12.17
N GLN A 13 6.39 -12.18 12.87
CA GLN A 13 6.66 -10.78 13.18
C GLN A 13 6.61 -9.86 11.94
N THR A 14 7.05 -10.36 10.79
CA THR A 14 7.00 -9.62 9.52
C THR A 14 5.56 -9.31 9.09
N LEU A 15 4.64 -10.25 9.24
CA LEU A 15 3.22 -10.04 8.95
C LEU A 15 2.54 -9.18 10.03
N ALA A 16 2.90 -9.32 11.29
CA ALA A 16 2.37 -8.49 12.37
C ALA A 16 2.71 -7.01 12.16
N ILE A 17 3.97 -6.72 11.83
CA ILE A 17 4.41 -5.35 11.52
C ILE A 17 3.72 -4.85 10.24
N ALA A 18 3.59 -5.70 9.21
CA ALA A 18 2.91 -5.34 7.97
C ALA A 18 1.44 -4.97 8.20
N GLN A 19 0.71 -5.70 9.07
CA GLN A 19 -0.67 -5.36 9.45
C GLN A 19 -0.76 -3.95 10.04
N ILE A 20 0.11 -3.62 10.99
CA ILE A 20 0.16 -2.31 11.63
C ILE A 20 0.44 -1.21 10.59
N LEU A 21 1.44 -1.42 9.73
CA LEU A 21 1.80 -0.45 8.69
C LEU A 21 0.68 -0.25 7.66
N LEU A 22 -0.05 -1.32 7.29
CA LEU A 22 -1.21 -1.23 6.41
C LEU A 22 -2.31 -0.36 7.00
N TYR A 23 -2.64 -0.54 8.28
CA TYR A 23 -3.63 0.30 8.96
C TYR A 23 -3.16 1.75 9.06
N ILE A 24 -1.89 1.96 9.45
CA ILE A 24 -1.32 3.30 9.52
C ILE A 24 -1.39 3.98 8.15
N ASN A 25 -0.93 3.32 7.09
CA ASN A 25 -0.99 3.88 5.73
C ASN A 25 -2.42 4.18 5.29
N GLY A 26 -3.38 3.29 5.58
CA GLY A 26 -4.79 3.51 5.28
C GLY A 26 -5.36 4.73 5.99
N VAL A 27 -5.09 4.88 7.29
CA VAL A 27 -5.55 6.02 8.10
C VAL A 27 -4.87 7.31 7.66
N PHE A 28 -3.55 7.31 7.45
CA PHE A 28 -2.83 8.48 6.95
C PHE A 28 -3.31 8.92 5.57
N ALA A 29 -3.54 7.97 4.67
CA ALA A 29 -4.10 8.27 3.35
C ALA A 29 -5.50 8.88 3.46
N LEU A 30 -6.33 8.41 4.38
CA LEU A 30 -7.68 8.95 4.62
C LEU A 30 -7.64 10.37 5.18
N LEU A 31 -6.73 10.64 6.12
CA LEU A 31 -6.66 11.92 6.83
C LEU A 31 -5.91 13.00 6.04
N PHE A 32 -4.84 12.63 5.37
CA PHE A 32 -3.89 13.56 4.74
C PHE A 32 -3.81 13.41 3.22
N GLY A 33 -4.34 12.31 2.68
CA GLY A 33 -4.39 12.12 1.25
C GLY A 33 -5.47 12.99 0.64
N GLY A 34 -5.07 13.97 -0.13
CA GLY A 34 -5.94 14.99 -0.71
C GLY A 34 -7.07 14.45 -1.61
N VAL A 35 -8.12 13.92 -0.98
CA VAL A 35 -9.36 13.53 -1.68
C VAL A 35 -9.98 14.72 -2.43
N GLY A 36 -9.58 15.95 -2.07
CA GLY A 36 -10.04 17.20 -2.65
C GLY A 36 -9.10 17.86 -3.66
N GLY A 37 -7.97 17.25 -4.01
CA GLY A 37 -7.04 17.82 -4.98
C GLY A 37 -7.61 17.89 -6.40
N ASP A 38 -7.05 18.79 -7.24
CA ASP A 38 -7.47 19.03 -8.62
C ASP A 38 -7.10 17.88 -9.61
N GLY A 39 -6.87 16.68 -9.08
CA GLY A 39 -6.54 15.49 -9.86
C GLY A 39 -7.71 14.96 -10.68
N SER A 40 -7.40 14.22 -11.75
CA SER A 40 -8.41 13.56 -12.57
C SER A 40 -9.29 12.62 -11.75
N LEU A 41 -10.54 12.42 -12.18
CA LEU A 41 -11.48 11.49 -11.54
C LEU A 41 -10.87 10.08 -11.37
N ILE A 42 -10.08 9.63 -12.33
CA ILE A 42 -9.40 8.33 -12.32
C ILE A 42 -8.46 8.24 -11.13
N ILE A 43 -7.63 9.25 -10.90
CA ILE A 43 -6.67 9.27 -9.78
C ILE A 43 -7.41 9.27 -8.44
N ARG A 44 -8.51 10.02 -8.32
CA ARG A 44 -9.33 10.02 -7.10
C ARG A 44 -9.94 8.65 -6.81
N LEU A 45 -10.47 7.97 -7.82
CA LEU A 45 -11.04 6.63 -7.67
C LEU A 45 -9.97 5.60 -7.31
N LEU A 46 -8.81 5.63 -7.96
CA LEU A 46 -7.68 4.77 -7.63
C LEU A 46 -7.17 5.01 -6.21
N PHE A 47 -7.14 6.26 -5.77
CA PHE A 47 -6.74 6.63 -4.43
C PHE A 47 -7.70 6.08 -3.37
N LEU A 48 -9.02 6.23 -3.57
CA LEU A 48 -10.04 5.65 -2.69
C LEU A 48 -9.96 4.13 -2.66
N ALA A 49 -9.74 3.50 -3.81
CA ALA A 49 -9.55 2.05 -3.90
C ALA A 49 -8.29 1.60 -3.13
N SER A 50 -7.21 2.38 -3.16
CA SER A 50 -6.00 2.07 -2.40
C SER A 50 -6.21 2.14 -0.89
N ILE A 51 -6.95 3.13 -0.38
CA ILE A 51 -7.32 3.24 1.03
C ILE A 51 -8.11 2.00 1.46
N ALA A 52 -9.13 1.63 0.70
CA ALA A 52 -9.91 0.43 0.96
C ALA A 52 -9.01 -0.82 0.95
N ALA A 53 -8.11 -0.94 0.00
CA ALA A 53 -7.19 -2.07 -0.11
C ALA A 53 -6.22 -2.17 1.07
N TYR A 54 -5.74 -1.07 1.63
CA TYR A 54 -4.93 -1.07 2.85
C TYR A 54 -5.70 -1.67 4.03
N ILE A 55 -6.92 -1.20 4.27
CA ILE A 55 -7.74 -1.64 5.41
C ILE A 55 -8.19 -3.10 5.22
N PHE A 56 -8.73 -3.44 4.06
CA PHE A 56 -9.19 -4.81 3.77
C PHE A 56 -8.04 -5.81 3.70
N GLY A 57 -6.87 -5.40 3.22
CA GLY A 57 -5.66 -6.22 3.20
C GLY A 57 -5.22 -6.57 4.61
N ALA A 58 -5.09 -5.58 5.50
CA ALA A 58 -4.73 -5.79 6.90
C ALA A 58 -5.75 -6.67 7.63
N TYR A 59 -7.04 -6.40 7.45
CA TYR A 59 -8.12 -7.19 8.04
C TYR A 59 -8.14 -8.63 7.53
N GLY A 60 -7.90 -8.82 6.23
CA GLY A 60 -7.82 -10.15 5.63
C GLY A 60 -6.63 -10.97 6.15
N ILE A 61 -5.46 -10.35 6.35
CA ILE A 61 -4.29 -10.98 6.98
C ILE A 61 -4.62 -11.38 8.41
N ALA A 62 -5.26 -10.50 9.21
CA ALA A 62 -5.66 -10.78 10.59
C ALA A 62 -6.64 -11.98 10.70
N ASN A 63 -7.39 -12.26 9.66
CA ASN A 63 -8.33 -13.37 9.59
C ASN A 63 -7.81 -14.58 8.77
N GLY A 64 -6.52 -14.63 8.48
CA GLY A 64 -5.88 -15.75 7.78
C GLY A 64 -6.39 -16.00 6.36
N ARG A 65 -6.78 -14.95 5.63
CA ARG A 65 -7.30 -15.08 4.26
C ARG A 65 -6.23 -14.80 3.22
N LYS A 66 -6.04 -15.74 2.28
CA LYS A 66 -5.13 -15.54 1.12
C LYS A 66 -5.47 -14.28 0.32
N LEU A 67 -6.75 -14.04 0.06
CA LEU A 67 -7.21 -12.84 -0.63
C LEU A 67 -6.79 -11.57 0.12
N GLY A 68 -6.84 -11.57 1.46
CA GLY A 68 -6.38 -10.44 2.27
C GLY A 68 -4.91 -10.13 2.06
N TRP A 69 -4.07 -11.16 2.04
CA TRP A 69 -2.64 -11.00 1.76
C TRP A 69 -2.38 -10.49 0.33
N GLN A 70 -3.09 -11.02 -0.68
CA GLN A 70 -2.97 -10.55 -2.07
C GLN A 70 -3.40 -9.09 -2.21
N VAL A 71 -4.53 -8.70 -1.59
CA VAL A 71 -5.00 -7.31 -1.56
C VAL A 71 -3.99 -6.41 -0.85
N ALA A 72 -3.37 -6.87 0.25
CA ALA A 72 -2.33 -6.13 0.96
C ALA A 72 -1.10 -5.90 0.09
N VAL A 73 -0.67 -6.90 -0.68
CA VAL A 73 0.46 -6.77 -1.61
C VAL A 73 0.14 -5.74 -2.70
N VAL A 74 -1.04 -5.81 -3.31
CA VAL A 74 -1.48 -4.82 -4.30
C VAL A 74 -1.54 -3.42 -3.68
N ALA A 75 -2.08 -3.28 -2.47
CA ALA A 75 -2.12 -2.03 -1.74
C ALA A 75 -0.72 -1.46 -1.47
N ALA A 76 0.24 -2.31 -1.13
CA ALA A 76 1.63 -1.88 -0.90
C ALA A 76 2.29 -1.31 -2.15
N PHE A 77 1.93 -1.79 -3.33
CA PHE A 77 2.40 -1.23 -4.61
C PHE A 77 1.60 -0.02 -5.07
N SER A 78 0.43 0.25 -4.49
CA SER A 78 -0.47 1.31 -4.95
C SER A 78 0.16 2.72 -4.99
N PRO A 79 1.04 3.15 -4.07
CA PRO A 79 1.68 4.46 -4.16
C PRO A 79 2.50 4.63 -5.44
N PHE A 80 3.23 3.58 -5.83
CA PHE A 80 4.03 3.58 -7.06
C PHE A 80 3.14 3.57 -8.30
N ILE A 81 2.07 2.78 -8.30
CA ILE A 81 1.09 2.71 -9.39
C ILE A 81 0.40 4.07 -9.57
N LEU A 82 -0.05 4.70 -8.48
CA LEU A 82 -0.69 6.01 -8.51
C LEU A 82 0.24 7.09 -9.08
N ARG A 83 1.48 7.14 -8.61
CA ARG A 83 2.49 8.07 -9.12
C ARG A 83 2.80 7.83 -10.59
N PHE A 84 2.88 6.56 -11.02
CA PHE A 84 3.09 6.21 -12.42
C PHE A 84 1.93 6.67 -13.30
N VAL A 85 0.68 6.39 -12.91
CA VAL A 85 -0.52 6.82 -13.64
C VAL A 85 -0.58 8.35 -13.70
N ASP A 86 -0.25 9.04 -12.61
CA ASP A 86 -0.21 10.50 -12.57
C ASP A 86 0.81 11.07 -13.58
N THR A 87 1.99 10.45 -13.67
CA THR A 87 3.00 10.87 -14.68
C THR A 87 2.56 10.60 -16.11
N LEU A 88 1.72 9.61 -16.36
CA LEU A 88 1.15 9.36 -17.69
C LEU A 88 0.11 10.40 -18.08
N ILE A 89 -0.71 10.84 -17.13
CA ILE A 89 -1.73 11.87 -17.35
C ILE A 89 -1.06 13.24 -17.55
N ALA A 90 -0.02 13.52 -16.77
CA ALA A 90 0.76 14.77 -16.86
C ALA A 90 1.94 14.68 -17.85
N PHE A 91 1.79 13.94 -18.94
CA PHE A 91 2.87 13.58 -19.86
C PHE A 91 3.68 14.79 -20.39
N GLU A 92 2.99 15.90 -20.63
CA GLU A 92 3.60 17.11 -21.23
C GLU A 92 4.48 17.89 -20.26
N PHE A 93 4.34 17.69 -18.95
CA PHE A 93 4.99 18.49 -17.91
C PHE A 93 6.28 17.89 -17.33
N PHE A 94 6.58 16.61 -17.63
CA PHE A 94 7.72 15.91 -17.02
C PHE A 94 8.68 15.33 -18.08
N SER A 95 9.96 15.62 -17.91
CA SER A 95 11.02 14.89 -18.62
C SER A 95 11.08 13.43 -18.12
N PHE A 96 11.68 12.52 -18.90
CA PHE A 96 11.80 11.10 -18.51
C PHE A 96 12.50 10.92 -17.15
N ALA A 97 13.56 11.68 -16.89
CA ALA A 97 14.28 11.63 -15.62
C ALA A 97 13.44 12.11 -14.43
N GLU A 98 12.64 13.17 -14.65
CA GLU A 98 11.73 13.71 -13.63
C GLU A 98 10.62 12.73 -13.30
N ARG A 99 10.09 11.99 -14.28
CA ARG A 99 9.10 10.94 -14.08
C ARG A 99 9.63 9.82 -13.19
N ILE A 100 10.83 9.32 -13.48
CA ILE A 100 11.44 8.29 -12.65
C ILE A 100 11.61 8.78 -11.21
N ARG A 101 12.13 9.99 -11.01
CA ARG A 101 12.29 10.59 -9.68
C ARG A 101 10.95 10.74 -8.96
N TYR A 102 9.91 11.16 -9.65
CA TYR A 102 8.58 11.31 -9.09
C TYR A 102 7.98 9.96 -8.69
N VAL A 103 8.06 8.93 -9.53
CA VAL A 103 7.57 7.59 -9.23
C VAL A 103 8.27 6.98 -8.02
N ILE A 104 9.59 7.19 -7.91
CA ILE A 104 10.39 6.74 -6.76
C ILE A 104 10.13 7.61 -5.52
N GLY A 105 9.48 8.76 -5.67
CA GLY A 105 9.20 9.67 -4.55
C GLY A 105 10.38 10.56 -4.17
N ILE A 106 11.37 10.70 -5.05
CA ILE A 106 12.54 11.56 -4.85
C ILE A 106 12.34 12.85 -5.66
N GLY A 107 12.34 13.99 -5.00
CA GLY A 107 12.32 15.28 -5.65
C GLY A 107 11.23 16.23 -5.17
N ARG A 108 11.11 17.39 -5.85
CA ARG A 108 10.25 18.52 -5.45
C ARG A 108 8.75 18.19 -5.38
N TYR A 109 8.30 17.20 -6.15
CA TYR A 109 6.91 16.79 -6.29
C TYR A 109 6.62 15.42 -5.67
N GLY A 110 7.62 14.74 -5.09
CA GLY A 110 7.46 13.43 -4.47
C GLY A 110 6.92 13.53 -3.04
N SER A 111 6.36 12.45 -2.54
CA SER A 111 5.90 12.30 -1.15
C SER A 111 7.03 12.33 -0.12
N GLY A 112 8.27 12.50 -0.58
CA GLY A 112 9.48 12.50 0.23
C GLY A 112 10.12 11.12 0.40
N ILE A 113 11.42 11.13 0.67
CA ILE A 113 12.22 9.91 0.84
C ILE A 113 11.68 9.04 1.97
N LEU A 114 11.23 9.65 3.06
CA LEU A 114 10.72 8.94 4.23
C LEU A 114 9.49 8.10 3.89
N SER A 115 8.51 8.68 3.18
CA SER A 115 7.32 7.96 2.72
C SER A 115 7.69 6.79 1.81
N THR A 116 8.63 6.98 0.89
CA THR A 116 9.09 5.91 0.00
C THR A 116 9.78 4.77 0.76
N ILE A 117 10.56 5.09 1.81
CA ILE A 117 11.17 4.07 2.67
C ILE A 117 10.09 3.22 3.34
N PHE A 118 9.03 3.82 3.86
CA PHE A 118 7.90 3.09 4.46
C PHE A 118 7.16 2.23 3.41
N ASP A 119 6.93 2.74 2.21
CA ASP A 119 6.30 2.00 1.12
C ASP A 119 7.13 0.76 0.74
N VAL A 120 8.45 0.93 0.57
CA VAL A 120 9.37 -0.18 0.26
C VAL A 120 9.47 -1.17 1.43
N ALA A 121 9.51 -0.69 2.67
CA ALA A 121 9.53 -1.54 3.85
C ALA A 121 8.27 -2.42 3.93
N LEU A 122 7.11 -1.87 3.65
CA LEU A 122 5.85 -2.62 3.63
C LEU A 122 5.87 -3.72 2.57
N ILE A 123 6.32 -3.41 1.36
CA ILE A 123 6.48 -4.39 0.29
C ILE A 123 7.45 -5.51 0.72
N ALA A 124 8.60 -5.13 1.26
CA ALA A 124 9.60 -6.09 1.73
C ALA A 124 9.07 -7.01 2.82
N LEU A 125 8.31 -6.49 3.79
CA LEU A 125 7.70 -7.27 4.87
C LEU A 125 6.65 -8.26 4.35
N LEU A 126 5.79 -7.83 3.43
CA LEU A 126 4.75 -8.70 2.85
C LEU A 126 5.34 -9.79 1.96
N LEU A 127 6.39 -9.49 1.20
CA LEU A 127 7.07 -10.43 0.31
C LEU A 127 8.18 -11.23 1.00
N HIS A 128 8.49 -10.93 2.26
CA HIS A 128 9.50 -11.67 3.02
C HIS A 128 9.21 -13.17 3.05
N PRO A 129 10.21 -14.05 2.95
CA PRO A 129 10.00 -15.50 2.95
C PRO A 129 9.14 -16.02 4.10
N MET A 130 9.30 -15.47 5.31
CA MET A 130 8.48 -15.83 6.47
C MET A 130 6.99 -15.52 6.23
N SER A 131 6.67 -14.33 5.70
CA SER A 131 5.30 -13.93 5.37
C SER A 131 4.69 -14.82 4.28
N ARG A 132 5.46 -15.08 3.23
CA ARG A 132 5.04 -15.91 2.11
C ARG A 132 4.82 -17.37 2.52
N ASN A 133 5.71 -17.94 3.31
CA ASN A 133 5.59 -19.31 3.78
C ASN A 133 4.40 -19.47 4.72
N HIS A 134 4.22 -18.54 5.66
CA HIS A 134 3.08 -18.55 6.56
C HIS A 134 1.76 -18.47 5.80
N GLN A 135 1.65 -17.55 4.82
CA GLN A 135 0.47 -17.41 3.98
C GLN A 135 0.14 -18.69 3.20
N LYS A 136 1.16 -19.39 2.67
CA LYS A 136 0.96 -20.63 1.91
C LYS A 136 0.41 -21.77 2.76
N ILE A 137 0.82 -21.83 4.03
CA ILE A 137 0.51 -22.94 4.93
C ILE A 137 -0.78 -22.69 5.72
N TRP A 138 -0.96 -21.49 6.23
CA TRP A 138 -1.98 -21.17 7.24
C TRP A 138 -3.16 -20.35 6.71
N PHE A 139 -3.04 -19.71 5.56
CA PHE A 139 -4.14 -18.91 5.02
C PHE A 139 -5.02 -19.75 4.07
N SER A 140 -6.31 -19.55 4.21
CA SER A 140 -7.34 -20.19 3.37
C SER A 140 -7.91 -19.24 2.31
#